data_a12e2056d33646de2c8a20f82a822b2e
#
_entry.id   a12e2056d33646de2c8a20f82a822b2e
#
_cell.length_a   1.000
_cell.length_b   1.000
_cell.length_c   1.000
_cell.angle_alpha   90.00
_cell.angle_beta   90.00
_cell.angle_gamma   90.00
#
_symmetry.space_group_name_H-M   'P 1'
#
loop_
_entity.id
_entity.type
_entity.pdbx_description
1 polymer ?
#
loop_
_entity_poly.entity_id
_entity_poly.type
_entity_poly.pdbx_seq_one_letter_code
_entity_poly.pdbx_strand_id
1 'polypeptide(L)'
;MKNSDFTINILTTDGSQYDYLIHTLENAFTVNIVIRELGKYQRKRLIFNKKYYRYICNRYQWFSREIRGYNKYRINYFKYEGILNSNIINVANINSDYVVKLLNQNPCKLCIVMGTSILNKKIIDACKADI
;
A
#
# COMPACT_ATOMS: atom_id res chain seq x y z
N MET A 1 -21.45 -10.75 6.74
CA MET A 1 -20.76 -12.04 7.02
C MET A 1 -19.37 -11.98 6.42
N LYS A 2 -18.34 -12.17 7.21
CA LYS A 2 -16.98 -12.35 6.66
C LYS A 2 -16.91 -13.70 5.96
N ASN A 3 -16.43 -13.72 4.74
CA ASN A 3 -16.13 -14.96 4.04
C ASN A 3 -14.81 -15.51 4.62
N SER A 4 -14.89 -16.35 5.65
CA SER A 4 -13.74 -16.87 6.41
C SER A 4 -12.80 -17.72 5.56
N ASP A 5 -13.31 -18.27 4.46
CA ASP A 5 -12.54 -19.15 3.59
C ASP A 5 -11.79 -18.41 2.48
N PHE A 6 -12.01 -17.10 2.36
CA PHE A 6 -11.36 -16.27 1.36
C PHE A 6 -10.39 -15.29 2.03
N THR A 7 -9.12 -15.64 2.00
CA THR A 7 -8.04 -14.85 2.58
C THR A 7 -7.37 -13.95 1.55
N ILE A 8 -7.06 -12.72 1.95
CA ILE A 8 -6.40 -11.75 1.10
C ILE A 8 -5.14 -11.19 1.76
N ASN A 9 -4.15 -10.81 0.94
CA ASN A 9 -3.03 -9.95 1.33
C ASN A 9 -3.18 -8.60 0.66
N ILE A 10 -2.72 -7.54 1.32
CA ILE A 10 -2.81 -6.17 0.79
C ILE A 10 -1.40 -5.59 0.72
N LEU A 11 -1.01 -5.14 -0.47
CA LEU A 11 0.22 -4.37 -0.69
C LEU A 11 -0.17 -2.92 -0.99
N THR A 12 0.23 -1.99 -0.14
CA THR A 12 -0.22 -0.60 -0.24
C THR A 12 0.85 0.39 0.20
N THR A 13 0.49 1.64 0.29
CA THR A 13 1.31 2.73 0.84
C THR A 13 0.57 3.44 1.97
N ASP A 14 1.22 4.40 2.60
CA ASP A 14 0.62 5.23 3.64
C ASP A 14 -0.32 6.30 3.04
N GLY A 15 -1.37 6.63 3.77
CA GLY A 15 -2.34 7.65 3.41
C GLY A 15 -3.77 7.30 3.84
N SER A 16 -4.60 8.32 4.07
CA SER A 16 -5.96 8.16 4.58
C SER A 16 -6.86 7.31 3.66
N GLN A 17 -6.73 7.46 2.34
CA GLN A 17 -7.49 6.65 1.39
C GLN A 17 -7.13 5.17 1.45
N TYR A 18 -5.89 4.85 1.77
CA TYR A 18 -5.43 3.46 1.90
C TYR A 18 -5.86 2.84 3.21
N ASP A 19 -5.86 3.61 4.30
CA ASP A 19 -6.42 3.18 5.59
C ASP A 19 -7.91 2.90 5.48
N TYR A 20 -8.64 3.75 4.76
CA TYR A 20 -10.05 3.52 4.46
C TYR A 20 -10.27 2.24 3.63
N LEU A 21 -9.43 1.99 2.62
CA LEU A 21 -9.46 0.77 1.81
C LEU A 21 -9.23 -0.47 2.68
N ILE A 22 -8.19 -0.45 3.52
CA ILE A 22 -7.87 -1.57 4.42
C ILE A 22 -9.07 -1.86 5.32
N HIS A 23 -9.64 -0.83 5.94
CA HIS A 23 -10.82 -0.98 6.80
C HIS A 23 -12.01 -1.60 6.05
N THR A 24 -12.30 -1.14 4.83
CA THR A 24 -13.38 -1.68 4.00
C THR A 24 -13.14 -3.15 3.69
N LEU A 25 -11.92 -3.53 3.35
CA LEU A 25 -11.54 -4.90 3.05
C LEU A 25 -11.56 -5.81 4.29
N GLU A 26 -11.14 -5.30 5.46
CA GLU A 26 -11.22 -6.03 6.74
C GLU A 26 -12.66 -6.42 7.12
N ASN A 27 -13.61 -5.59 6.76
CA ASN A 27 -15.03 -5.86 7.03
C ASN A 27 -15.62 -6.92 6.08
N ALA A 28 -15.10 -7.02 4.87
CA ALA A 28 -15.62 -7.92 3.84
C ALA A 28 -14.88 -9.27 3.77
N PHE A 29 -13.59 -9.29 4.05
CA PHE A 29 -12.72 -10.45 3.85
C PHE A 29 -11.84 -10.72 5.09
N THR A 30 -11.23 -11.91 5.12
CA THR A 30 -10.17 -12.22 6.07
C THR A 30 -8.84 -11.74 5.52
N VAL A 31 -8.28 -10.69 6.12
CA VAL A 31 -6.98 -10.12 5.74
C VAL A 31 -5.88 -10.82 6.53
N ASN A 32 -4.96 -11.51 5.85
CA ASN A 32 -3.82 -12.16 6.50
C ASN A 32 -2.75 -11.14 6.91
N ILE A 33 -2.30 -10.33 5.95
CA ILE A 33 -1.23 -9.36 6.16
C ILE A 33 -1.44 -8.14 5.26
N VAL A 34 -1.06 -6.99 5.79
CA VAL A 34 -0.96 -5.73 5.05
C VAL A 34 0.50 -5.29 5.03
N ILE A 35 1.09 -5.20 3.85
CA ILE A 35 2.45 -4.70 3.66
C ILE A 35 2.35 -3.29 3.09
N ARG A 36 2.87 -2.32 3.85
CA ARG A 36 2.78 -0.90 3.54
C ARG A 36 4.16 -0.34 3.20
N GLU A 37 4.34 0.07 1.95
CA GLU A 37 5.53 0.80 1.52
C GLU A 37 5.38 2.28 1.84
N LEU A 38 6.20 2.82 2.75
CA LEU A 38 6.08 4.21 3.16
C LEU A 38 6.52 5.18 2.06
N GLY A 39 5.69 6.16 1.73
CA GLY A 39 5.91 7.14 0.68
C GLY A 39 7.19 7.97 0.86
N LYS A 40 7.63 8.19 2.10
CA LYS A 40 8.92 8.85 2.38
C LYS A 40 10.12 8.11 1.76
N TYR A 41 10.10 6.79 1.74
CA TYR A 41 11.17 5.99 1.13
C TYR A 41 11.06 5.96 -0.39
N GLN A 42 9.84 5.98 -0.94
CA GLN A 42 9.64 6.15 -2.38
C GLN A 42 10.27 7.46 -2.88
N ARG A 43 10.03 8.56 -2.18
CA ARG A 43 10.63 9.87 -2.51
C ARG A 43 12.16 9.86 -2.40
N LYS A 44 12.70 9.27 -1.33
CA LYS A 44 14.15 9.14 -1.17
C LYS A 44 14.81 8.37 -2.32
N ARG A 45 14.16 7.30 -2.81
CA ARG A 45 14.67 6.55 -3.96
C ARG A 45 14.71 7.36 -5.24
N LEU A 46 13.72 8.23 -5.48
CA LEU A 46 13.76 9.13 -6.64
C LEU A 46 14.98 10.04 -6.61
N ILE A 47 15.32 10.59 -5.46
CA ILE A 47 16.51 11.43 -5.27
C ILE A 47 17.79 10.61 -5.43
N PHE A 48 17.87 9.46 -4.78
CA PHE A 48 19.04 8.58 -4.82
C PHE A 48 19.33 8.09 -6.24
N ASN A 49 18.29 7.75 -7.02
CA ASN A 49 18.41 7.32 -8.42
C ASN A 49 18.54 8.47 -9.41
N LYS A 50 18.81 9.71 -8.94
CA LYS A 50 18.97 10.92 -9.74
C LYS A 50 17.77 11.24 -10.65
N LYS A 51 16.58 10.79 -10.29
CA LYS A 51 15.31 11.08 -10.99
C LYS A 51 14.71 12.41 -10.50
N TYR A 52 15.52 13.48 -10.51
CA TYR A 52 15.13 14.78 -9.97
C TYR A 52 13.94 15.40 -10.65
N TYR A 53 13.86 15.28 -11.98
CA TYR A 53 12.70 15.80 -12.72
C TYR A 53 11.38 15.20 -12.20
N ARG A 54 11.33 13.87 -12.07
CA ARG A 54 10.16 13.17 -11.55
C ARG A 54 9.82 13.57 -10.10
N TYR A 55 10.85 13.73 -9.28
CA TYR A 55 10.70 14.22 -7.91
C TYR A 55 10.09 15.63 -7.88
N ILE A 56 10.62 16.56 -8.67
CA ILE A 56 10.14 17.95 -8.76
C ILE A 56 8.70 17.97 -9.26
N CYS A 57 8.36 17.22 -10.31
CA CYS A 57 6.99 17.13 -10.83
C CYS A 57 6.02 16.61 -9.77
N ASN A 58 6.39 15.57 -9.02
CA ASN A 58 5.56 15.01 -7.96
C ASN A 58 5.34 16.04 -6.83
N ARG A 59 6.38 16.78 -6.44
CA ARG A 59 6.29 17.85 -5.43
C ARG A 59 5.43 19.00 -5.89
N TYR A 60 5.57 19.42 -7.15
CA TYR A 60 4.74 20.46 -7.74
C TYR A 60 3.26 20.05 -7.79
N GLN A 61 2.97 18.83 -8.20
CA GLN A 61 1.59 18.31 -8.20
C GLN A 61 1.00 18.28 -6.80
N TRP A 62 1.76 17.82 -5.82
CA TRP A 62 1.33 17.81 -4.42
C TRP A 62 1.01 19.23 -3.93
N PHE A 63 1.91 20.18 -4.18
CA PHE A 63 1.75 21.59 -3.79
C PHE A 63 0.54 22.23 -4.48
N SER A 64 0.37 21.98 -5.77
CA SER A 64 -0.80 22.48 -6.54
C SER A 64 -2.12 21.95 -5.96
N ARG A 65 -2.17 20.67 -5.58
CA ARG A 65 -3.34 20.08 -4.91
C ARG A 65 -3.58 20.67 -3.53
N GLU A 66 -2.53 20.96 -2.80
CA GLU A 66 -2.62 21.58 -1.47
C GLU A 66 -3.25 22.97 -1.55
N ILE A 67 -2.76 23.83 -2.46
CA ILE A 67 -3.31 25.18 -2.68
C ILE A 67 -4.79 25.12 -3.09
N ARG A 68 -5.17 24.16 -3.94
CA ARG A 68 -6.54 23.99 -4.40
C ARG A 68 -7.47 23.31 -3.39
N GLY A 69 -6.96 22.90 -2.25
CA GLY A 69 -7.71 22.20 -1.21
C GLY A 69 -8.04 20.74 -1.49
N TYR A 70 -7.55 20.14 -2.57
CA TYR A 70 -7.82 18.74 -2.91
C TYR A 70 -7.28 17.75 -1.88
N ASN A 71 -6.09 18.00 -1.33
CA ASN A 71 -5.52 17.12 -0.30
C ASN A 71 -6.38 17.13 0.97
N LYS A 72 -6.82 18.31 1.40
CA LYS A 72 -7.73 18.46 2.55
C LYS A 72 -9.08 17.77 2.31
N TYR A 73 -9.67 17.98 1.14
CA TYR A 73 -10.91 17.32 0.75
C TYR A 73 -10.79 15.79 0.77
N ARG A 74 -9.72 15.26 0.19
CA ARG A 74 -9.48 13.82 0.16
C ARG A 74 -9.27 13.23 1.55
N ILE A 75 -8.50 13.90 2.42
CA ILE A 75 -8.31 13.48 3.80
C ILE A 75 -9.64 13.45 4.55
N ASN A 76 -10.47 14.47 4.39
CA ASN A 76 -11.78 14.54 5.04
C ASN A 76 -12.75 13.48 4.50
N TYR A 77 -12.73 13.23 3.19
CA TYR A 77 -13.61 12.24 2.56
C TYR A 77 -13.29 10.81 2.98
N PHE A 78 -11.99 10.46 3.05
CA PHE A 78 -11.52 9.14 3.45
C PHE A 78 -11.12 9.07 4.93
N LYS A 79 -11.66 9.97 5.74
CA LYS A 79 -11.38 9.97 7.17
C LYS A 79 -11.87 8.67 7.81
N TYR A 80 -10.95 7.99 8.47
CA TYR A 80 -11.23 6.82 9.28
C TYR A 80 -10.60 7.00 10.66
N GLU A 81 -11.44 7.02 11.69
CA GLU A 81 -11.01 7.27 13.08
C GLU A 81 -10.87 6.00 13.90
N GLY A 82 -11.08 4.84 13.28
CA GLY A 82 -10.99 3.55 13.96
C GLY A 82 -9.57 2.99 13.98
N ILE A 83 -9.42 1.87 14.69
CA ILE A 83 -8.19 1.08 14.72
C ILE A 83 -8.30 -0.01 13.65
N LEU A 84 -7.27 -0.13 12.81
CA LEU A 84 -7.15 -1.23 11.85
C LEU A 84 -6.81 -2.53 12.61
N ASN A 85 -7.54 -3.58 12.34
CA ASN A 85 -7.39 -4.87 13.02
C ASN A 85 -6.37 -5.80 12.35
N SER A 86 -5.96 -5.49 11.12
CA SER A 86 -5.02 -6.32 10.37
C SER A 86 -3.58 -6.16 10.85
N ASN A 87 -2.79 -7.19 10.61
CA ASN A 87 -1.34 -7.14 10.84
C ASN A 87 -0.67 -6.27 9.76
N ILE A 88 -0.30 -5.04 10.11
CA ILE A 88 0.31 -4.06 9.20
C ILE A 88 1.82 -4.05 9.41
N ILE A 89 2.58 -4.31 8.34
CA ILE A 89 4.03 -4.27 8.34
C ILE A 89 4.49 -3.15 7.40
N ASN A 90 5.21 -2.18 7.96
CA ASN A 90 5.78 -1.08 7.20
C ASN A 90 7.15 -1.49 6.63
N VAL A 91 7.35 -1.26 5.34
CA VAL A 91 8.60 -1.57 4.66
C VAL A 91 9.14 -0.35 3.92
N ALA A 92 10.45 -0.32 3.75
CA ALA A 92 11.12 0.74 2.99
C ALA A 92 11.05 0.50 1.46
N ASN A 93 10.99 -0.75 1.04
CA ASN A 93 10.93 -1.14 -0.36
C ASN A 93 10.05 -2.37 -0.51
N ILE A 94 8.97 -2.23 -1.27
CA ILE A 94 8.05 -3.31 -1.56
C ILE A 94 8.70 -4.46 -2.35
N ASN A 95 9.76 -4.18 -3.08
CA ASN A 95 10.50 -5.15 -3.90
C ASN A 95 11.67 -5.83 -3.17
N SER A 96 11.72 -5.74 -1.84
CA SER A 96 12.77 -6.37 -1.04
C SER A 96 12.56 -7.88 -0.88
N ASP A 97 13.64 -8.61 -0.64
CA ASP A 97 13.58 -10.05 -0.34
C ASP A 97 12.83 -10.34 0.96
N TYR A 98 12.82 -9.40 1.88
CA TYR A 98 12.01 -9.46 3.10
C TYR A 98 10.51 -9.55 2.79
N VAL A 99 10.02 -8.76 1.83
CA VAL A 99 8.62 -8.81 1.39
C VAL A 99 8.29 -10.16 0.73
N VAL A 100 9.19 -10.69 -0.10
CA VAL A 100 9.03 -12.05 -0.66
C VAL A 100 8.86 -13.09 0.44
N LYS A 101 9.69 -13.02 1.48
CA LYS A 101 9.60 -13.91 2.63
C LYS A 101 8.26 -13.78 3.37
N LEU A 102 7.81 -12.55 3.60
CA LEU A 102 6.51 -12.29 4.24
C LEU A 102 5.35 -12.87 3.43
N LEU A 103 5.35 -12.69 2.12
CA LEU A 103 4.31 -13.22 1.23
C LEU A 103 4.30 -14.75 1.21
N ASN A 104 5.47 -15.38 1.18
CA ASN A 104 5.58 -16.84 1.23
C ASN A 104 5.11 -17.43 2.57
N GLN A 105 5.28 -16.69 3.67
CA GLN A 105 4.80 -17.10 5.00
C GLN A 105 3.30 -16.88 5.20
N ASN A 106 2.66 -16.06 4.37
CA ASN A 106 1.26 -15.68 4.47
C ASN A 106 0.53 -15.97 3.15
N PRO A 107 0.29 -17.24 2.81
CA PRO A 107 -0.41 -17.59 1.59
C PRO A 107 -1.83 -17.01 1.59
N CYS A 108 -2.30 -16.60 0.43
CA CYS A 108 -3.63 -16.01 0.26
C CYS A 108 -4.24 -16.41 -1.07
N LYS A 109 -5.56 -16.27 -1.19
CA LYS A 109 -6.27 -16.52 -2.45
C LYS A 109 -6.23 -15.32 -3.40
N LEU A 110 -6.03 -14.13 -2.86
CA LEU A 110 -5.95 -12.89 -3.65
C LEU A 110 -4.98 -11.91 -3.00
N CYS A 111 -4.15 -11.28 -3.82
CA CYS A 111 -3.30 -10.18 -3.40
C CYS A 111 -3.79 -8.88 -4.04
N ILE A 112 -4.18 -7.91 -3.22
CA ILE A 112 -4.64 -6.59 -3.65
C ILE A 112 -3.48 -5.62 -3.58
N VAL A 113 -3.21 -4.92 -4.68
CA VAL A 113 -2.08 -3.97 -4.79
C VAL A 113 -2.60 -2.58 -5.11
N MET A 114 -2.24 -1.58 -4.31
CA MET A 114 -2.66 -0.21 -4.53
C MET A 114 -1.63 0.80 -3.98
N GLY A 115 -1.16 1.69 -4.83
CA GLY A 115 -0.32 2.83 -4.44
C GLY A 115 1.15 2.53 -4.16
N THR A 116 1.60 1.29 -4.33
CA THR A 116 3.02 0.91 -4.18
C THR A 116 3.86 1.37 -5.36
N SER A 117 5.18 1.26 -5.24
CA SER A 117 6.09 1.27 -6.39
C SER A 117 5.77 0.11 -7.33
N ILE A 118 6.23 0.20 -8.59
CA ILE A 118 6.05 -0.88 -9.57
C ILE A 118 6.66 -2.17 -9.01
N LEU A 119 5.86 -3.22 -8.96
CA LEU A 119 6.29 -4.52 -8.45
C LEU A 119 7.22 -5.22 -9.44
N ASN A 120 8.29 -5.82 -8.93
CA ASN A 120 9.15 -6.67 -9.72
C ASN A 120 8.57 -8.10 -9.84
N LYS A 121 9.16 -8.90 -10.74
CA LYS A 121 8.69 -10.27 -10.99
C LYS A 121 8.71 -11.15 -9.73
N LYS A 122 9.71 -11.01 -8.88
CA LYS A 122 9.82 -11.79 -7.62
C LYS A 122 8.60 -11.59 -6.72
N ILE A 123 8.14 -10.34 -6.58
CA ILE A 123 6.96 -10.02 -5.77
C ILE A 123 5.69 -10.55 -6.44
N ILE A 124 5.55 -10.36 -7.74
CA ILE A 124 4.40 -10.87 -8.50
C ILE A 124 4.31 -12.40 -8.36
N ASP A 125 5.43 -13.09 -8.49
CA ASP A 125 5.47 -14.55 -8.35
C ASP A 125 5.17 -15.00 -6.90
N ALA A 126 5.60 -14.23 -5.90
CA ALA A 126 5.27 -14.50 -4.49
C ALA A 126 3.80 -14.19 -4.15
N CYS A 127 3.15 -13.28 -4.89
CA CYS A 127 1.73 -12.96 -4.76
C CYS A 127 0.81 -14.01 -5.40
N LYS A 128 1.35 -14.95 -6.18
CA LYS A 128 0.51 -15.99 -6.81
C LYS A 128 -0.20 -16.76 -5.73
N ALA A 129 -1.51 -16.64 -5.76
CA ALA A 129 -2.38 -17.47 -4.94
C ALA A 129 -2.16 -18.94 -5.31
N ASP A 130 -2.22 -19.81 -4.34
CA ASP A 130 -2.38 -21.23 -4.60
C ASP A 130 -3.72 -21.40 -5.36
N ILE A 131 -3.59 -21.61 -6.65
CA ILE A 131 -4.74 -21.89 -7.50
C ILE A 131 -5.13 -23.35 -7.32
#